data_d018172ada8b655ce1f434d48b02464d
#
_entry.id   d018172ada8b655ce1f434d48b02464d
#
_cell.length_a   1.000
_cell.length_b   1.000
_cell.length_c   1.000
_cell.angle_alpha   90.00
_cell.angle_beta   90.00
_cell.angle_gamma   90.00
#
_symmetry.space_group_name_H-M   'P 1'
#
loop_
_entity.id
_entity.type
_entity.pdbx_description
1 polymer ?
#
loop_
_entity_poly.entity_id
_entity_poly.type
_entity_poly.pdbx_seq_one_letter_code
_entity_poly.pdbx_strand_id
1 'polypeptide(L)'
;DELNARHGSDRLFLFHRARQWNERENRWMGAERKRGKLAEFNRLLRGATDTSYIVQHGETSILPTIRYVITLDSDTQLPMEAGRRLVGTLSHPLNRPRFDARLQRVTEGYGVLQPRISVSVVSANRTMFSKVFSGHVGVDPYTTAVSDLYQDMFHEGSYVGKGIYDVDAFDAALTVARPLPDRPIALLA
;
A
#
# COMPACT_ATOMS: atom_id res chain seq x y z
N ASP A 1 0.01 20.24 -14.00
CA ASP A 1 -1.01 21.16 -14.52
C ASP A 1 -1.61 20.66 -15.85
N GLU A 2 -0.79 20.36 -16.85
CA GLU A 2 -1.29 19.93 -18.18
C GLU A 2 -2.16 18.66 -18.12
N LEU A 3 -1.81 17.68 -17.32
CA LEU A 3 -2.60 16.47 -17.15
C LEU A 3 -3.93 16.75 -16.45
N ASN A 4 -3.94 17.59 -15.42
CA ASN A 4 -5.18 18.00 -14.76
C ASN A 4 -6.07 18.81 -15.69
N ALA A 5 -5.50 19.64 -16.58
CA ALA A 5 -6.27 20.37 -17.58
C ALA A 5 -6.96 19.43 -18.58
N ARG A 6 -6.34 18.29 -18.92
CA ARG A 6 -6.90 17.31 -19.86
C ARG A 6 -7.92 16.35 -19.24
N HIS A 7 -7.75 16.00 -17.97
CA HIS A 7 -8.52 14.94 -17.32
C HIS A 7 -9.49 15.42 -16.24
N GLY A 8 -9.61 16.72 -16.06
CA GLY A 8 -10.39 17.37 -15.02
C GLY A 8 -9.50 17.81 -13.86
N SER A 9 -9.79 18.99 -13.32
CA SER A 9 -9.08 19.53 -12.16
C SER A 9 -9.12 18.55 -11.00
N ASP A 10 -8.06 18.51 -10.22
CA ASP A 10 -8.00 17.88 -8.92
C ASP A 10 -8.05 16.33 -8.90
N ARG A 11 -7.57 15.70 -9.97
CA ARG A 11 -7.46 14.24 -10.06
C ARG A 11 -6.05 13.71 -9.94
N LEU A 12 -5.06 14.53 -10.32
CA LEU A 12 -3.66 14.14 -10.36
C LEU A 12 -2.85 15.00 -9.40
N PHE A 13 -2.12 14.35 -8.52
CA PHE A 13 -1.32 14.96 -7.48
C PHE A 13 0.13 14.53 -7.63
N LEU A 14 1.04 15.40 -7.25
CA LEU A 14 2.47 15.09 -7.15
C LEU A 14 2.93 15.35 -5.73
N PHE A 15 3.45 14.31 -5.09
CA PHE A 15 4.07 14.39 -3.78
C PHE A 15 5.52 13.92 -3.86
N HIS A 16 6.45 14.73 -3.40
CA HIS A 16 7.86 14.39 -3.37
C HIS A 16 8.44 14.59 -1.98
N ARG A 17 9.12 13.55 -1.46
CA ARG A 17 9.76 13.58 -0.14
C ARG A 17 11.20 14.06 -0.24
N ALA A 18 11.64 14.81 0.76
CA ALA A 18 13.05 15.09 0.97
C ALA A 18 13.82 13.79 1.24
N ARG A 19 15.04 13.72 0.73
CA ARG A 19 15.99 12.70 1.15
C ARG A 19 16.60 13.13 2.49
N GLN A 20 16.79 12.16 3.37
CA GLN A 20 17.45 12.33 4.65
C GLN A 20 18.71 11.46 4.68
N TRP A 21 19.72 11.92 5.41
CA TRP A 21 20.93 11.14 5.61
C TRP A 21 20.63 9.98 6.53
N ASN A 22 20.93 8.76 6.08
CA ASN A 22 20.83 7.54 6.87
C ASN A 22 22.23 7.11 7.29
N GLU A 23 22.56 7.26 8.57
CA GLU A 23 23.88 6.92 9.11
C GLU A 23 24.19 5.42 9.00
N ARG A 24 23.18 4.57 9.17
CA ARG A 24 23.37 3.10 9.11
C ARG A 24 23.70 2.64 7.69
N GLU A 25 23.05 3.23 6.68
CA GLU A 25 23.26 2.89 5.27
C GLU A 25 24.29 3.80 4.58
N ASN A 26 24.81 4.80 5.29
CA ASN A 26 25.78 5.78 4.80
C ASN A 26 25.39 6.42 3.46
N ARG A 27 24.11 6.84 3.34
CA ARG A 27 23.59 7.45 2.10
C ARG A 27 22.34 8.31 2.33
N TRP A 28 22.08 9.20 1.38
CA TRP A 28 20.87 9.97 1.31
C TRP A 28 19.72 9.13 0.74
N MET A 29 18.63 9.00 1.49
CA MET A 29 17.47 8.23 1.09
C MET A 29 16.19 8.74 1.74
N GLY A 30 15.02 8.32 1.23
CA GLY A 30 13.75 8.51 1.94
C GLY A 30 13.74 7.69 3.23
N ALA A 31 13.39 8.30 4.35
CA ALA A 31 13.31 7.62 5.64
C ALA A 31 12.43 6.37 5.55
N GLU A 32 12.94 5.23 6.05
CA GLU A 32 12.25 3.93 6.04
C GLU A 32 11.72 3.48 4.67
N ARG A 33 12.26 4.00 3.59
CA ARG A 33 11.91 3.62 2.21
C ARG A 33 10.38 3.66 1.95
N LYS A 34 9.79 2.55 1.48
CA LYS A 34 8.36 2.46 1.14
C LYS A 34 7.45 2.51 2.37
N ARG A 35 7.83 1.86 3.45
CA ARG A 35 7.09 1.86 4.71
C ARG A 35 6.92 3.28 5.26
N GLY A 36 8.03 4.00 5.45
CA GLY A 36 8.00 5.37 5.94
C GLY A 36 7.25 6.30 5.00
N LYS A 37 7.37 6.07 3.67
CA LYS A 37 6.59 6.81 2.68
C LYS A 37 5.09 6.67 2.91
N LEU A 38 4.59 5.45 3.12
CA LEU A 38 3.16 5.20 3.32
C LEU A 38 2.67 5.74 4.67
N ALA A 39 3.42 5.50 5.74
CA ALA A 39 3.07 6.02 7.08
C ALA A 39 3.00 7.54 7.08
N GLU A 40 3.98 8.20 6.48
CA GLU A 40 4.01 9.66 6.39
C GLU A 40 2.93 10.22 5.46
N PHE A 41 2.62 9.50 4.37
CA PHE A 41 1.52 9.86 3.48
C PHE A 41 0.17 9.78 4.19
N ASN A 42 -0.08 8.76 5.00
CA ASN A 42 -1.31 8.66 5.78
C ASN A 42 -1.43 9.82 6.78
N ARG A 43 -0.34 10.19 7.45
CA ARG A 43 -0.32 11.39 8.31
C ARG A 43 -0.67 12.65 7.51
N LEU A 44 -0.12 12.80 6.31
CA LEU A 44 -0.44 13.91 5.41
C LEU A 44 -1.93 13.90 5.04
N LEU A 45 -2.51 12.75 4.71
CA LEU A 45 -3.95 12.59 4.45
C LEU A 45 -4.82 12.99 5.65
N ARG A 46 -4.28 12.97 6.86
CA ARG A 46 -4.97 13.38 8.10
C ARG A 46 -4.54 14.76 8.58
N GLY A 47 -3.93 15.56 7.70
CA GLY A 47 -3.62 16.97 7.93
C GLY A 47 -2.30 17.24 8.65
N ALA A 48 -1.40 16.27 8.77
CA ALA A 48 -0.08 16.52 9.35
C ALA A 48 0.73 17.47 8.46
N THR A 49 1.34 18.48 9.08
CA THR A 49 2.18 19.47 8.40
C THR A 49 3.67 19.20 8.60
N ASP A 50 4.02 18.35 9.55
CA ASP A 50 5.39 17.96 9.93
C ASP A 50 5.87 16.74 9.13
N THR A 51 5.70 16.77 7.82
CA THR A 51 6.09 15.68 6.92
C THR A 51 7.33 16.03 6.11
N SER A 52 8.03 15.00 5.60
CA SER A 52 9.16 15.22 4.70
C SER A 52 8.74 15.52 3.25
N TYR A 53 7.44 15.64 2.97
CA TYR A 53 6.93 16.03 1.66
C TYR A 53 7.20 17.50 1.36
N ILE A 54 8.26 17.79 0.59
CA ILE A 54 8.70 19.12 0.20
C ILE A 54 8.00 19.63 -1.07
N VAL A 55 7.46 18.73 -1.88
CA VAL A 55 6.62 19.08 -3.04
C VAL A 55 5.25 18.48 -2.81
N GLN A 56 4.26 19.34 -2.81
CA GLN A 56 2.84 18.97 -2.76
C GLN A 56 2.13 19.80 -3.83
N HIS A 57 1.72 19.13 -4.89
CA HIS A 57 1.06 19.76 -6.02
C HIS A 57 -0.27 19.09 -6.30
N GLY A 58 -1.31 19.87 -6.56
CA GLY A 58 -2.70 19.49 -6.70
C GLY A 58 -3.58 20.10 -5.62
N GLU A 59 -4.87 19.86 -5.68
CA GLU A 59 -5.86 20.38 -4.72
C GLU A 59 -5.82 19.56 -3.42
N THR A 60 -4.96 19.97 -2.49
CA THR A 60 -4.72 19.22 -1.26
C THR A 60 -5.87 19.28 -0.24
N SER A 61 -6.85 20.16 -0.44
CA SER A 61 -8.02 20.28 0.45
C SER A 61 -8.88 19.00 0.50
N ILE A 62 -8.82 18.16 -0.54
CA ILE A 62 -9.55 16.89 -0.58
C ILE A 62 -8.87 15.76 0.21
N LEU A 63 -7.59 15.90 0.57
CA LEU A 63 -6.81 14.83 1.20
C LEU A 63 -7.48 14.25 2.47
N PRO A 64 -8.06 15.06 3.38
CA PRO A 64 -8.73 14.52 4.57
C PRO A 64 -9.96 13.65 4.26
N THR A 65 -10.53 13.77 3.07
CA THR A 65 -11.70 12.98 2.66
C THR A 65 -11.33 11.60 2.10
N ILE A 66 -10.04 11.37 1.82
CA ILE A 66 -9.56 10.11 1.26
C ILE A 66 -9.66 9.01 2.31
N ARG A 67 -10.43 7.98 1.99
CA ARG A 67 -10.64 6.83 2.86
C ARG A 67 -9.78 5.64 2.46
N TYR A 68 -9.66 5.38 1.17
CA TYR A 68 -8.92 4.22 0.65
C TYR A 68 -7.72 4.67 -0.16
N VAL A 69 -6.64 3.94 -0.02
CA VAL A 69 -5.42 4.15 -0.81
C VAL A 69 -5.05 2.84 -1.51
N ILE A 70 -4.89 2.90 -2.83
CA ILE A 70 -4.33 1.81 -3.62
C ILE A 70 -2.87 2.11 -3.86
N THR A 71 -1.99 1.19 -3.47
CA THR A 71 -0.55 1.32 -3.67
C THR A 71 -0.08 0.42 -4.79
N LEU A 72 0.73 0.99 -5.66
CA LEU A 72 1.35 0.29 -6.78
C LEU A 72 2.85 0.61 -6.81
N ASP A 73 3.65 -0.30 -7.35
CA ASP A 73 5.01 0.01 -7.74
C ASP A 73 5.02 0.62 -9.14
N SER A 74 6.13 1.28 -9.50
CA SER A 74 6.25 1.97 -10.80
C SER A 74 6.12 1.04 -12.01
N ASP A 75 6.38 -0.24 -11.82
CA ASP A 75 6.31 -1.31 -12.83
C ASP A 75 5.00 -2.12 -12.76
N THR A 76 4.13 -1.81 -11.80
CA THR A 76 2.86 -2.51 -11.60
C THR A 76 1.74 -1.87 -12.40
N GLN A 77 1.09 -2.64 -13.24
CA GLN A 77 -0.09 -2.21 -13.98
C GLN A 77 -1.36 -2.59 -13.23
N LEU A 78 -2.27 -1.65 -13.08
CA LEU A 78 -3.61 -1.89 -12.56
C LEU A 78 -4.55 -2.22 -13.72
N PRO A 79 -5.05 -3.46 -13.85
CA PRO A 79 -6.02 -3.78 -14.89
C PRO A 79 -7.28 -2.92 -14.80
N MET A 80 -7.93 -2.70 -15.95
CA MET A 80 -9.22 -2.03 -16.02
C MET A 80 -10.20 -2.70 -15.04
N GLU A 81 -11.00 -1.91 -14.35
CA GLU A 81 -11.98 -2.36 -13.33
C GLU A 81 -11.37 -2.95 -12.04
N ALA A 82 -10.08 -3.30 -11.99
CA ALA A 82 -9.48 -3.87 -10.78
C ALA A 82 -9.55 -2.90 -9.60
N GLY A 83 -9.27 -1.62 -9.81
CA GLY A 83 -9.39 -0.59 -8.78
C GLY A 83 -10.83 -0.49 -8.24
N ARG A 84 -11.83 -0.48 -9.14
CA ARG A 84 -13.24 -0.45 -8.73
C ARG A 84 -13.64 -1.67 -7.91
N ARG A 85 -13.19 -2.86 -8.30
CA ARG A 85 -13.45 -4.10 -7.57
C ARG A 85 -12.79 -4.09 -6.19
N LEU A 86 -11.55 -3.65 -6.09
CA LEU A 86 -10.84 -3.53 -4.80
C LEU A 86 -11.58 -2.59 -3.86
N VAL A 87 -11.95 -1.40 -4.34
CA VAL A 87 -12.74 -0.44 -3.54
C VAL A 87 -14.10 -1.03 -3.18
N GLY A 88 -14.81 -1.63 -4.12
CA GLY A 88 -16.11 -2.26 -3.88
C GLY A 88 -16.03 -3.38 -2.84
N THR A 89 -14.99 -4.20 -2.88
CA THR A 89 -14.79 -5.27 -1.89
C THR A 89 -14.50 -4.69 -0.51
N LEU A 90 -13.57 -3.73 -0.39
CA LEU A 90 -13.20 -3.16 0.91
C LEU A 90 -14.31 -2.28 1.51
N SER A 91 -15.12 -1.63 0.67
CA SER A 91 -16.25 -0.79 1.12
C SER A 91 -17.49 -1.59 1.47
N HIS A 92 -17.55 -2.88 1.15
CA HIS A 92 -18.71 -3.71 1.46
C HIS A 92 -18.96 -3.72 2.97
N PRO A 93 -20.20 -3.59 3.44
CA PRO A 93 -20.54 -3.48 4.86
C PRO A 93 -19.95 -4.59 5.75
N LEU A 94 -19.91 -5.84 5.25
CA LEU A 94 -19.34 -6.98 5.98
C LEU A 94 -17.83 -7.00 6.02
N ASN A 95 -17.17 -6.22 5.16
CA ASN A 95 -15.71 -6.16 5.08
C ASN A 95 -15.13 -4.91 5.75
N ARG A 96 -15.98 -4.06 6.30
CA ARG A 96 -15.51 -2.86 7.00
C ARG A 96 -14.69 -3.22 8.23
N PRO A 97 -13.47 -2.67 8.35
CA PRO A 97 -12.59 -2.97 9.47
C PRO A 97 -13.19 -2.44 10.78
N ARG A 98 -13.17 -3.25 11.81
CA ARG A 98 -13.44 -2.86 13.19
C ARG A 98 -12.18 -3.05 14.01
N PHE A 99 -11.60 -1.96 14.42
CA PHE A 99 -10.40 -1.95 15.24
C PHE A 99 -10.78 -2.07 16.71
N ASP A 100 -10.21 -3.06 17.40
CA ASP A 100 -10.35 -3.22 18.85
C ASP A 100 -9.13 -2.58 19.56
N ALA A 101 -9.38 -1.47 20.24
CA ALA A 101 -8.34 -0.72 20.94
C ALA A 101 -7.70 -1.50 22.10
N ARG A 102 -8.41 -2.48 22.68
CA ARG A 102 -7.88 -3.32 23.76
C ARG A 102 -6.96 -4.40 23.22
N LEU A 103 -7.36 -5.04 22.14
CA LEU A 103 -6.58 -6.07 21.47
C LEU A 103 -5.57 -5.49 20.49
N GLN A 104 -5.68 -4.19 20.21
CA GLN A 104 -4.78 -3.43 19.32
C GLN A 104 -4.69 -4.02 17.90
N ARG A 105 -5.81 -4.52 17.40
CA ARG A 105 -5.90 -5.13 16.06
C ARG A 105 -7.30 -4.98 15.48
N VAL A 106 -7.41 -5.17 14.18
CA VAL A 106 -8.70 -5.34 13.49
C VAL A 106 -9.23 -6.72 13.85
N THR A 107 -10.42 -6.79 14.41
CA THR A 107 -11.09 -8.03 14.85
C THR A 107 -12.19 -8.50 13.91
N GLU A 108 -12.77 -7.60 13.15
CA GLU A 108 -13.78 -7.90 12.14
C GLU A 108 -13.48 -7.11 10.87
N GLY A 109 -13.82 -7.68 9.71
CA GLY A 109 -13.55 -7.07 8.41
C GLY A 109 -12.06 -7.05 8.05
N TYR A 110 -11.69 -6.19 7.11
CA TYR A 110 -10.35 -6.13 6.54
C TYR A 110 -9.86 -4.69 6.48
N GLY A 111 -8.72 -4.41 7.10
CA GLY A 111 -8.05 -3.11 6.96
C GLY A 111 -7.25 -2.99 5.66
N VAL A 112 -6.81 -4.13 5.13
CA VAL A 112 -5.96 -4.24 3.93
C VAL A 112 -6.45 -5.38 3.05
N LEU A 113 -6.45 -5.19 1.74
CA LEU A 113 -6.62 -6.26 0.75
C LEU A 113 -5.44 -6.25 -0.21
N GLN A 114 -4.82 -7.41 -0.38
CA GLN A 114 -3.69 -7.59 -1.26
C GLN A 114 -4.10 -8.49 -2.43
N PRO A 115 -4.29 -7.92 -3.65
CA PRO A 115 -4.66 -8.72 -4.80
C PRO A 115 -3.50 -9.58 -5.26
N ARG A 116 -3.82 -10.69 -5.90
CA ARG A 116 -2.84 -11.50 -6.60
C ARG A 116 -2.16 -10.68 -7.70
N ILE A 117 -0.85 -10.78 -7.78
CA ILE A 117 -0.05 -10.18 -8.81
C ILE A 117 0.42 -11.27 -9.78
N SER A 118 0.32 -11.01 -11.06
CA SER A 118 0.78 -11.93 -12.11
C SER A 118 1.62 -11.20 -13.15
N VAL A 119 2.50 -11.93 -13.80
CA VAL A 119 3.27 -11.39 -14.93
C VAL A 119 2.34 -11.22 -16.13
N SER A 120 2.43 -10.08 -16.81
CA SER A 120 1.62 -9.86 -18.02
C SER A 120 2.06 -10.82 -19.14
N VAL A 121 1.09 -11.28 -19.95
CA VAL A 121 1.36 -12.17 -21.08
C VAL A 121 2.39 -11.57 -22.05
N VAL A 122 2.35 -10.25 -22.24
CA VAL A 122 3.31 -9.52 -23.08
C VAL A 122 4.72 -9.61 -22.49
N SER A 123 4.87 -9.39 -21.20
CA SER A 123 6.18 -9.48 -20.52
C SER A 123 6.68 -10.92 -20.49
N ALA A 124 5.79 -11.90 -20.26
CA ALA A 124 6.12 -13.32 -20.27
C ALA A 124 6.68 -13.81 -21.63
N ASN A 125 6.24 -13.21 -22.72
CA ASN A 125 6.65 -13.61 -24.08
C ASN A 125 7.81 -12.78 -24.65
N ARG A 126 8.37 -11.83 -23.90
CA ARG A 126 9.36 -10.88 -24.41
C ARG A 126 10.73 -11.50 -24.68
N THR A 127 11.16 -12.44 -23.86
CA THR A 127 12.46 -13.10 -23.98
C THR A 127 12.33 -14.61 -23.82
N MET A 128 13.31 -15.39 -24.29
CA MET A 128 13.35 -16.83 -24.05
C MET A 128 13.38 -17.16 -22.56
N PHE A 129 14.15 -16.39 -21.80
CA PHE A 129 14.19 -16.52 -20.35
C PHE A 129 12.81 -16.30 -19.72
N SER A 130 12.11 -15.22 -20.10
CA SER A 130 10.76 -14.95 -19.62
C SER A 130 9.79 -16.09 -19.98
N LYS A 131 9.87 -16.65 -21.19
CA LYS A 131 9.01 -17.76 -21.61
C LYS A 131 9.18 -19.00 -20.74
N VAL A 132 10.41 -19.31 -20.34
CA VAL A 132 10.72 -20.49 -19.51
C VAL A 132 10.36 -20.23 -18.04
N PHE A 133 10.64 -19.04 -17.53
CA PHE A 133 10.56 -18.73 -16.09
C PHE A 133 9.35 -17.89 -15.67
N SER A 134 8.47 -17.47 -16.57
CA SER A 134 7.27 -16.70 -16.25
C SER A 134 6.09 -17.52 -15.72
N GLY A 135 6.24 -18.82 -15.60
CA GLY A 135 5.25 -19.72 -15.02
C GLY A 135 5.14 -19.57 -13.48
N HIS A 136 4.29 -20.40 -12.88
CA HIS A 136 4.23 -20.51 -11.43
C HIS A 136 5.50 -21.19 -10.90
N VAL A 137 6.52 -20.39 -10.64
CA VAL A 137 7.79 -20.87 -10.12
C VAL A 137 7.90 -20.52 -8.64
N GLY A 138 7.68 -21.52 -7.78
CA GLY A 138 7.92 -21.44 -6.36
C GLY A 138 6.80 -20.83 -5.52
N VAL A 139 7.05 -20.75 -4.23
CA VAL A 139 6.17 -20.14 -3.23
C VAL A 139 6.40 -18.61 -3.24
N ASP A 140 5.88 -17.95 -4.23
CA ASP A 140 5.90 -16.50 -4.28
C ASP A 140 4.62 -15.98 -3.59
N PRO A 141 4.72 -15.28 -2.45
CA PRO A 141 3.57 -14.74 -1.74
C PRO A 141 2.77 -13.74 -2.58
N TYR A 142 3.35 -13.22 -3.66
CA TYR A 142 2.64 -12.34 -4.60
C TYR A 142 1.75 -13.07 -5.61
N THR A 143 1.99 -14.36 -5.84
CA THR A 143 1.29 -15.14 -6.87
C THR A 143 0.25 -16.10 -6.31
N THR A 144 0.29 -16.40 -5.03
CA THR A 144 -0.70 -17.27 -4.38
C THR A 144 -1.93 -16.46 -3.98
N ALA A 145 -3.08 -16.83 -4.55
CA ALA A 145 -4.38 -16.22 -4.22
C ALA A 145 -5.10 -16.97 -3.08
N VAL A 146 -4.41 -17.87 -2.42
CA VAL A 146 -4.93 -18.66 -1.29
C VAL A 146 -4.42 -18.05 -0.02
N SER A 147 -5.23 -18.06 1.03
CA SER A 147 -4.82 -17.65 2.36
C SER A 147 -3.50 -18.36 2.74
N ASP A 148 -2.57 -17.57 3.24
CA ASP A 148 -1.32 -18.08 3.79
C ASP A 148 -1.67 -18.89 5.04
N LEU A 149 -1.19 -20.14 5.13
CA LEU A 149 -1.39 -20.99 6.30
C LEU A 149 -0.97 -20.28 7.60
N TYR A 150 0.09 -19.47 7.53
CA TYR A 150 0.55 -18.68 8.66
C TYR A 150 -0.49 -17.62 9.07
N GLN A 151 -1.08 -16.93 8.11
CA GLN A 151 -2.13 -15.95 8.34
C GLN A 151 -3.38 -16.59 8.94
N ASP A 152 -3.77 -17.77 8.44
CA ASP A 152 -4.94 -18.51 8.94
C ASP A 152 -4.72 -19.02 10.37
N MET A 153 -3.51 -19.50 10.70
CA MET A 153 -3.20 -20.05 12.01
C MET A 153 -2.91 -18.99 13.08
N PHE A 154 -2.20 -17.91 12.69
CA PHE A 154 -1.72 -16.91 13.64
C PHE A 154 -2.45 -15.57 13.53
N HIS A 155 -3.33 -15.41 12.56
CA HIS A 155 -4.01 -14.15 12.25
C HIS A 155 -3.03 -12.98 12.03
N GLU A 156 -1.87 -13.28 11.49
CA GLU A 156 -0.82 -12.32 11.17
C GLU A 156 -0.54 -12.38 9.67
N GLY A 157 -0.46 -11.22 9.03
CA GLY A 157 -0.16 -11.10 7.61
C GLY A 157 0.89 -10.04 7.34
N SER A 158 1.57 -10.18 6.20
CA SER A 158 2.54 -9.19 5.72
C SER A 158 1.97 -8.36 4.59
N TYR A 159 1.99 -7.03 4.73
CA TYR A 159 1.68 -6.14 3.63
C TYR A 159 2.92 -5.84 2.81
N VAL A 160 2.97 -6.36 1.60
CA VAL A 160 4.11 -6.19 0.68
C VAL A 160 4.09 -4.86 -0.08
N GLY A 161 3.17 -3.96 0.28
CA GLY A 161 3.09 -2.62 -0.28
C GLY A 161 2.42 -2.53 -1.64
N LYS A 162 1.66 -3.55 -2.05
CA LYS A 162 0.83 -3.55 -3.27
C LYS A 162 -0.57 -4.02 -2.91
N GLY A 163 -1.56 -3.16 -3.06
CA GLY A 163 -2.94 -3.48 -2.71
C GLY A 163 -3.72 -2.24 -2.31
N ILE A 164 -4.84 -2.44 -1.65
CA ILE A 164 -5.68 -1.38 -1.13
C ILE A 164 -5.78 -1.48 0.39
N TYR A 165 -5.82 -0.34 1.06
CA TYR A 165 -6.08 -0.28 2.49
C TYR A 165 -7.04 0.85 2.86
N ASP A 166 -7.75 0.67 3.97
CA ASP A 166 -8.49 1.73 4.66
C ASP A 166 -7.49 2.53 5.50
N VAL A 167 -7.41 3.85 5.26
CA VAL A 167 -6.38 4.72 5.86
C VAL A 167 -6.47 4.71 7.39
N ASP A 168 -7.67 4.77 7.94
CA ASP A 168 -7.84 4.86 9.39
C ASP A 168 -7.50 3.53 10.08
N ALA A 169 -7.90 2.41 9.49
CA ALA A 169 -7.58 1.10 10.02
C ALA A 169 -6.08 0.80 9.92
N PHE A 170 -5.45 1.22 8.83
CA PHE A 170 -4.03 1.06 8.61
C PHE A 170 -3.21 1.92 9.59
N ASP A 171 -3.61 3.16 9.80
CA ASP A 171 -2.95 4.07 10.72
C ASP A 171 -3.10 3.62 12.18
N ALA A 172 -4.28 3.16 12.58
CA ALA A 172 -4.52 2.57 13.87
C ALA A 172 -3.61 1.37 14.14
N ALA A 173 -3.46 0.46 13.18
CA ALA A 173 -2.59 -0.70 13.28
C ALA A 173 -1.10 -0.31 13.34
N LEU A 174 -0.68 0.70 12.58
CA LEU A 174 0.71 1.19 12.59
C LEU A 174 1.08 1.91 13.88
N THR A 175 0.16 2.68 14.46
CA THR A 175 0.40 3.45 15.70
C THR A 175 0.68 2.52 16.87
N VAL A 176 0.12 1.33 16.84
CA VAL A 176 0.31 0.29 17.84
C VAL A 176 1.60 -0.51 17.62
N ALA A 177 1.96 -0.76 16.38
CA ALA A 177 3.22 -1.37 16.04
C ALA A 177 4.35 -0.40 16.40
N ARG A 178 4.80 -0.42 17.67
CA ARG A 178 6.05 0.24 18.06
C ARG A 178 7.12 -0.11 17.05
N PRO A 179 7.98 0.82 16.66
CA PRO A 179 9.09 0.52 15.77
C PRO A 179 9.96 -0.54 16.45
N LEU A 180 9.71 -1.80 16.09
CA LEU A 180 10.68 -2.84 16.37
C LEU A 180 11.82 -2.57 15.40
N PRO A 181 13.02 -2.28 15.88
CA PRO A 181 14.16 -2.15 15.00
C PRO A 181 14.27 -3.48 14.23
N ASP A 182 14.26 -3.39 12.91
CA ASP A 182 14.58 -4.45 11.95
C ASP A 182 13.58 -5.61 11.74
N ARG A 183 12.31 -5.47 12.12
CA ARG A 183 11.30 -6.47 11.73
C ARG A 183 10.27 -5.87 10.76
N PRO A 184 9.83 -6.64 9.72
CA PRO A 184 8.71 -6.23 8.90
C PRO A 184 7.47 -6.06 9.78
N ILE A 185 6.67 -5.02 9.50
CA ILE A 185 5.41 -4.85 10.22
C ILE A 185 4.47 -5.95 9.76
N ALA A 186 4.11 -6.83 10.67
CA ALA A 186 2.97 -7.70 10.48
C ALA A 186 1.71 -6.84 10.66
N LEU A 187 0.95 -6.65 9.59
CA LEU A 187 -0.38 -6.09 9.67
C LEU A 187 -1.33 -7.26 9.90
N LEU A 188 -1.98 -7.26 11.03
CA LEU A 188 -2.98 -8.25 11.36
C LEU A 188 -4.20 -8.02 10.49
N ALA A 189 -4.61 -9.04 9.76
CA ALA A 189 -5.86 -9.05 8.99
C ALA A 189 -7.07 -9.27 9.91
#